data_bd76c709984a7baa55faa38ddec74298
#
_entry.id   bd76c709984a7baa55faa38ddec74298
#
_cell.length_a   1.000
_cell.length_b   1.000
_cell.length_c   1.000
_cell.angle_alpha   90.00
_cell.angle_beta   90.00
_cell.angle_gamma   90.00
#
_symmetry.space_group_name_H-M   'P 1'
#
loop_
_entity.id
_entity.type
_entity.pdbx_description
1 polymer ?
#
loop_
_entity_poly.entity_id
_entity_poly.type
_entity_poly.pdbx_seq_one_letter_code
_entity_poly.pdbx_strand_id
1 'polypeptide(L)'
;MRPAGETLHTIVLHDRIVPYSLRRSRRRSIGLSIDERGLRVGAPLRAALSEIEALICRHGDWVAQKLDEWRARRRPPPQAITDGATVPYLGGTLRLHLMQGGNQIRWEEHGAGASKADDTREDGTDSLHVDGGAPHLILAARTPDDAARLLERALRRRAMAIFRERLAHFARQFGLPIPPLALSAARTRWGSCSLRTGIRLNWRLIHYRQALIDYVIIHELAHLREMNHSARFWAIVERYCPNYRQLREELKRLPTRAP
;
A
#
# COMPACT_ATOMS: atom_id res chain seq x y z
N MET A 1 12.03 17.30 -8.30
CA MET A 1 11.96 18.70 -7.78
C MET A 1 12.05 18.66 -6.26
N ARG A 2 12.99 19.39 -5.65
CA ARG A 2 13.13 19.52 -4.20
C ARG A 2 12.12 20.55 -3.69
N PRO A 3 11.44 20.32 -2.55
CA PRO A 3 10.57 21.32 -1.97
C PRO A 3 11.40 22.54 -1.52
N ALA A 4 10.89 23.73 -1.78
CA ALA A 4 11.53 24.98 -1.38
C ALA A 4 11.78 25.01 0.13
N GLY A 5 13.02 25.39 0.56
CA GLY A 5 13.40 25.55 1.98
C GLY A 5 14.12 24.36 2.62
N GLU A 6 14.62 23.38 1.87
CA GLU A 6 15.52 22.34 2.38
C GLU A 6 16.98 22.66 2.04
N THR A 7 17.87 22.64 3.04
CA THR A 7 19.33 22.78 2.89
C THR A 7 20.01 21.43 3.08
N LEU A 8 21.07 21.17 2.34
CA LEU A 8 21.85 19.94 2.43
C LEU A 8 23.08 20.18 3.32
N HIS A 9 23.29 19.27 4.26
CA HIS A 9 24.41 19.26 5.19
C HIS A 9 25.03 17.86 5.23
N THR A 10 26.23 17.77 5.82
CA THR A 10 26.92 16.50 6.06
C THR A 10 27.37 16.42 7.50
N ILE A 11 27.34 15.21 8.06
CA ILE A 11 27.83 14.91 9.41
C ILE A 11 28.64 13.61 9.37
N VAL A 12 29.65 13.50 10.23
CA VAL A 12 30.41 12.25 10.38
C VAL A 12 29.81 11.42 11.51
N LEU A 13 29.37 10.20 11.21
CA LEU A 13 28.86 9.23 12.16
C LEU A 13 29.65 7.93 12.00
N HIS A 14 30.34 7.46 13.04
CA HIS A 14 31.12 6.22 13.03
C HIS A 14 32.00 6.10 11.77
N ASP A 15 32.84 7.09 11.52
CA ASP A 15 33.76 7.17 10.36
C ASP A 15 33.08 7.18 8.98
N ARG A 16 31.77 7.42 8.93
CA ARG A 16 31.01 7.57 7.68
C ARG A 16 30.49 9.00 7.52
N ILE A 17 30.70 9.58 6.35
CA ILE A 17 30.08 10.87 6.00
C ILE A 17 28.62 10.59 5.64
N VAL A 18 27.70 11.14 6.43
CA VAL A 18 26.25 10.99 6.25
C VAL A 18 25.68 12.33 5.80
N PRO A 19 25.20 12.44 4.54
CA PRO A 19 24.46 13.61 4.10
C PRO A 19 23.07 13.64 4.71
N TYR A 20 22.62 14.82 5.13
CA TYR A 20 21.25 15.00 5.62
C TYR A 20 20.61 16.27 5.06
N SER A 21 19.29 16.24 4.85
CA SER A 21 18.51 17.42 4.48
C SER A 21 17.91 18.06 5.72
N LEU A 22 18.13 19.36 5.89
CA LEU A 22 17.60 20.15 6.98
C LEU A 22 16.45 21.02 6.50
N ARG A 23 15.28 20.87 7.11
CA ARG A 23 14.12 21.75 6.93
C ARG A 23 13.79 22.48 8.21
N ARG A 24 13.82 23.79 8.19
CA ARG A 24 13.42 24.65 9.30
C ARG A 24 11.95 25.04 9.18
N SER A 25 11.20 24.95 10.27
CA SER A 25 9.76 25.28 10.29
C SER A 25 9.32 25.77 11.68
N ARG A 26 8.08 26.24 11.79
CA ARG A 26 7.45 26.64 13.08
C ARG A 26 7.10 25.41 13.92
N ARG A 27 8.08 24.62 14.31
CA ARG A 27 7.93 23.46 15.20
C ARG A 27 8.66 23.69 16.51
N ARG A 28 8.28 22.94 17.55
CA ARG A 28 8.84 23.09 18.90
C ARG A 28 10.03 22.17 19.18
N SER A 29 10.24 21.13 18.39
CA SER A 29 11.28 20.11 18.61
C SER A 29 12.02 19.76 17.34
N ILE A 30 13.26 19.28 17.47
CA ILE A 30 14.02 18.67 16.39
C ILE A 30 13.52 17.23 16.22
N GLY A 31 13.35 16.78 14.97
CA GLY A 31 12.95 15.41 14.66
C GLY A 31 13.78 14.83 13.54
N LEU A 32 14.20 13.59 13.71
CA LEU A 32 14.94 12.82 12.72
C LEU A 32 13.97 11.90 11.99
N SER A 33 14.14 11.77 10.68
CA SER A 33 13.41 10.78 9.86
C SER A 33 14.33 10.28 8.76
N ILE A 34 14.21 9.03 8.38
CA ILE A 34 14.98 8.41 7.31
C ILE A 34 14.02 7.84 6.29
N ASP A 35 14.22 8.20 5.02
CA ASP A 35 13.47 7.70 3.88
C ASP A 35 14.43 7.33 2.73
N GLU A 36 13.89 7.06 1.56
CA GLU A 36 14.66 6.71 0.35
C GLU A 36 15.69 7.77 -0.07
N ARG A 37 15.50 9.02 0.37
CA ARG A 37 16.39 10.15 0.09
C ARG A 37 17.50 10.30 1.14
N GLY A 38 17.45 9.47 2.19
CA GLY A 38 18.41 9.50 3.30
C GLY A 38 17.88 10.16 4.57
N LEU A 39 18.80 10.66 5.38
CA LEU A 39 18.48 11.33 6.65
C LEU A 39 17.88 12.70 6.41
N ARG A 40 16.71 12.93 7.02
CA ARG A 40 16.00 14.22 7.00
C ARG A 40 15.81 14.73 8.42
N VAL A 41 16.12 15.99 8.61
CA VAL A 41 16.00 16.66 9.90
C VAL A 41 15.00 17.80 9.78
N GLY A 42 13.97 17.77 10.62
CA GLY A 42 13.09 18.90 10.81
C GLY A 42 13.48 19.64 12.09
N ALA A 43 13.70 20.94 12.03
CA ALA A 43 14.13 21.73 13.19
C ALA A 43 13.31 23.02 13.36
N PRO A 44 13.23 23.58 14.58
CA PRO A 44 12.75 24.94 14.80
C PRO A 44 13.54 25.98 14.01
N LEU A 45 12.90 27.10 13.68
CA LEU A 45 13.54 28.18 12.91
C LEU A 45 14.86 28.69 13.54
N ARG A 46 14.94 28.72 14.88
CA ARG A 46 16.05 29.27 15.66
C ARG A 46 17.00 28.22 16.23
N ALA A 47 16.79 26.91 15.98
CA ALA A 47 17.67 25.86 16.50
C ALA A 47 19.08 26.01 15.95
N ALA A 48 20.11 25.96 16.81
CA ALA A 48 21.52 26.03 16.40
C ALA A 48 21.89 24.77 15.59
N LEU A 49 22.78 24.88 14.63
CA LEU A 49 23.25 23.74 13.83
C LEU A 49 23.95 22.71 14.71
N SER A 50 24.76 23.18 15.67
CA SER A 50 25.43 22.33 16.65
C SER A 50 24.49 21.50 17.51
N GLU A 51 23.33 22.05 17.87
CA GLU A 51 22.29 21.37 18.62
C GLU A 51 21.63 20.25 17.78
N ILE A 52 21.41 20.52 16.49
CA ILE A 52 20.89 19.56 15.52
C ILE A 52 21.88 18.41 15.33
N GLU A 53 23.16 18.72 15.13
CA GLU A 53 24.22 17.73 14.93
C GLU A 53 24.47 16.90 16.18
N ALA A 54 24.44 17.52 17.36
CA ALA A 54 24.53 16.79 18.64
C ALA A 54 23.38 15.78 18.80
N LEU A 55 22.17 16.15 18.38
CA LEU A 55 21.05 15.19 18.40
C LEU A 55 21.26 14.05 17.40
N ILE A 56 21.76 14.33 16.19
CA ILE A 56 22.05 13.28 15.20
C ILE A 56 23.12 12.34 15.74
N CYS A 57 24.20 12.86 16.33
CA CYS A 57 25.25 12.05 16.93
C CYS A 57 24.75 11.19 18.08
N ARG A 58 23.89 11.73 18.95
CA ARG A 58 23.26 10.98 20.05
C ARG A 58 22.45 9.79 19.58
N HIS A 59 21.86 9.87 18.41
CA HIS A 59 21.09 8.80 17.76
C HIS A 59 21.87 8.13 16.63
N GLY A 60 23.21 8.22 16.63
CA GLY A 60 24.07 7.78 15.54
C GLY A 60 23.89 6.32 15.16
N ASP A 61 23.83 5.41 16.15
CA ASP A 61 23.60 3.98 15.91
C ASP A 61 22.27 3.71 15.21
N TRP A 62 21.19 4.33 15.70
CA TRP A 62 19.88 4.21 15.09
C TRP A 62 19.87 4.76 13.65
N VAL A 63 20.54 5.91 13.42
CA VAL A 63 20.67 6.52 12.08
C VAL A 63 21.42 5.58 11.15
N ALA A 64 22.57 5.06 11.58
CA ALA A 64 23.41 4.13 10.79
C ALA A 64 22.64 2.87 10.44
N GLN A 65 22.04 2.21 11.44
CA GLN A 65 21.22 1.02 11.23
C GLN A 65 20.08 1.27 10.24
N LYS A 66 19.34 2.36 10.39
CA LYS A 66 18.23 2.69 9.50
C LYS A 66 18.68 3.04 8.09
N LEU A 67 19.80 3.71 7.92
CA LEU A 67 20.37 3.98 6.60
C LEU A 67 20.82 2.67 5.92
N ASP A 68 21.42 1.73 6.66
CA ASP A 68 21.82 0.43 6.11
C ASP A 68 20.59 -0.43 5.79
N GLU A 69 19.55 -0.44 6.64
CA GLU A 69 18.27 -1.06 6.31
C GLU A 69 17.65 -0.47 5.02
N TRP A 70 17.72 0.86 4.84
CA TRP A 70 17.24 1.51 3.63
C TRP A 70 18.10 1.22 2.41
N ARG A 71 19.43 1.11 2.57
CA ARG A 71 20.35 0.70 1.50
C ARG A 71 20.12 -0.75 1.08
N ALA A 72 19.96 -1.65 2.05
CA ALA A 72 19.62 -3.04 1.79
C ALA A 72 18.24 -3.19 1.10
N ARG A 73 17.32 -2.27 1.40
CA ARG A 73 16.02 -2.16 0.72
C ARG A 73 16.08 -1.40 -0.62
N ARG A 74 17.26 -0.93 -1.06
CA ARG A 74 17.41 -0.39 -2.42
C ARG A 74 17.10 -1.50 -3.40
N ARG A 75 15.90 -1.47 -3.90
CA ARG A 75 15.41 -2.29 -4.99
C ARG A 75 16.34 -2.13 -6.18
N PRO A 76 16.64 -3.21 -6.90
CA PRO A 76 17.07 -3.09 -8.29
C PRO A 76 16.07 -2.14 -9.00
N PRO A 77 16.53 -1.37 -10.00
CA PRO A 77 15.65 -0.51 -10.77
C PRO A 77 14.40 -1.32 -11.15
N PRO A 78 13.21 -0.72 -11.16
CA PRO A 78 12.00 -1.45 -11.52
C PRO A 78 12.30 -2.22 -12.80
N GLN A 79 12.18 -3.56 -12.72
CA GLN A 79 12.38 -4.38 -13.90
C GLN A 79 11.47 -3.80 -14.98
N ALA A 80 12.05 -3.48 -16.13
CA ALA A 80 11.26 -3.00 -17.26
C ALA A 80 10.12 -4.00 -17.46
N ILE A 81 8.90 -3.51 -17.50
CA ILE A 81 7.74 -4.36 -17.79
C ILE A 81 7.95 -4.90 -19.19
N THR A 82 8.11 -6.21 -19.28
CA THR A 82 8.31 -6.91 -20.56
C THR A 82 7.03 -7.66 -20.93
N ASP A 83 6.85 -7.95 -22.20
CA ASP A 83 5.76 -8.83 -22.64
C ASP A 83 5.88 -10.20 -21.99
N GLY A 84 4.75 -10.80 -21.60
CA GLY A 84 4.70 -12.06 -20.87
C GLY A 84 5.06 -11.98 -19.39
N ALA A 85 5.48 -10.82 -18.87
CA ALA A 85 5.77 -10.65 -17.44
C ALA A 85 4.52 -10.93 -16.59
N THR A 86 4.76 -11.36 -15.35
CA THR A 86 3.67 -11.59 -14.37
C THR A 86 3.81 -10.66 -13.18
N VAL A 87 2.68 -10.21 -12.66
CA VAL A 87 2.62 -9.42 -11.42
C VAL A 87 1.67 -10.08 -10.42
N PRO A 88 1.92 -9.98 -9.11
CA PRO A 88 1.00 -10.47 -8.10
C PRO A 88 -0.37 -9.78 -8.22
N TYR A 89 -1.45 -10.55 -8.14
CA TYR A 89 -2.82 -10.06 -8.25
C TYR A 89 -3.79 -10.96 -7.50
N LEU A 90 -4.50 -10.42 -6.51
CA LEU A 90 -5.48 -11.10 -5.65
C LEU A 90 -4.97 -12.42 -5.03
N GLY A 91 -3.67 -12.48 -4.72
CA GLY A 91 -3.02 -13.68 -4.18
C GLY A 91 -2.58 -14.70 -5.22
N GLY A 92 -2.93 -14.50 -6.48
CA GLY A 92 -2.43 -15.21 -7.65
C GLY A 92 -1.51 -14.35 -8.50
N THR A 93 -1.49 -14.61 -9.81
CA THR A 93 -0.68 -13.89 -10.81
C THR A 93 -1.54 -13.30 -11.90
N LEU A 94 -1.16 -12.13 -12.39
CA LEU A 94 -1.71 -11.47 -13.57
C LEU A 94 -0.63 -11.46 -14.65
N ARG A 95 -0.93 -12.00 -15.82
CA ARG A 95 -0.03 -11.99 -16.97
C ARG A 95 -0.20 -10.70 -17.77
N LEU A 96 0.91 -10.08 -18.12
CA LEU A 96 0.95 -8.84 -18.89
C LEU A 96 1.23 -9.12 -20.34
N HIS A 97 0.49 -8.50 -21.24
CA HIS A 97 0.77 -8.47 -22.67
C HIS A 97 1.04 -7.03 -23.09
N LEU A 98 2.21 -6.80 -23.65
CA LEU A 98 2.62 -5.50 -24.15
C LEU A 98 2.47 -5.44 -25.65
N MET A 99 1.80 -4.41 -26.12
CA MET A 99 1.64 -4.09 -27.54
C MET A 99 2.13 -2.67 -27.81
N GLN A 100 2.70 -2.43 -28.98
CA GLN A 100 2.90 -1.06 -29.44
C GLN A 100 1.55 -0.42 -29.77
N GLY A 101 1.28 0.78 -29.22
CA GLY A 101 0.02 1.46 -29.50
C GLY A 101 -0.26 2.68 -28.62
N GLY A 102 -1.47 3.20 -28.77
CA GLY A 102 -1.91 4.48 -28.19
C GLY A 102 -2.47 4.42 -26.77
N ASN A 103 -1.70 3.98 -25.76
CA ASN A 103 -2.06 4.08 -24.33
C ASN A 103 -3.42 3.46 -23.96
N GLN A 104 -3.68 2.22 -24.40
CA GLN A 104 -4.90 1.48 -24.12
C GLN A 104 -4.68 0.40 -23.05
N ILE A 105 -5.75 0.07 -22.32
CA ILE A 105 -5.79 -0.97 -21.29
C ILE A 105 -6.97 -1.88 -21.59
N ARG A 106 -6.73 -3.19 -21.71
CA ARG A 106 -7.77 -4.20 -21.88
C ARG A 106 -7.52 -5.36 -20.91
N TRP A 107 -8.55 -5.74 -20.16
CA TRP A 107 -8.55 -6.93 -19.33
C TRP A 107 -9.14 -8.08 -20.12
N GLU A 108 -8.49 -9.24 -20.06
CA GLU A 108 -9.01 -10.49 -20.56
C GLU A 108 -9.12 -11.47 -19.38
N GLU A 109 -10.35 -11.72 -18.96
CA GLU A 109 -10.67 -12.74 -17.97
C GLU A 109 -11.00 -14.00 -18.77
N HIS A 110 -10.23 -15.08 -18.59
CA HIS A 110 -10.57 -16.36 -19.23
C HIS A 110 -11.83 -16.92 -18.59
N GLY A 111 -12.88 -17.03 -19.41
CA GLY A 111 -13.95 -17.97 -19.30
C GLY A 111 -15.02 -17.72 -18.24
N ALA A 112 -15.92 -16.75 -18.50
CA ALA A 112 -17.32 -17.10 -18.38
C ALA A 112 -17.85 -17.27 -19.81
N GLY A 113 -17.59 -18.44 -20.38
CA GLY A 113 -18.33 -18.91 -21.54
C GLY A 113 -19.80 -18.92 -21.17
N ALA A 114 -20.60 -18.21 -21.97
CA ALA A 114 -22.05 -18.29 -21.91
C ALA A 114 -22.49 -19.77 -21.93
N SER A 115 -22.89 -20.31 -20.79
CA SER A 115 -23.73 -21.49 -20.70
C SER A 115 -25.01 -21.05 -20.05
N LYS A 116 -26.08 -21.04 -20.87
CA LYS A 116 -27.47 -21.00 -20.43
C LYS A 116 -27.75 -22.20 -19.53
N ALA A 117 -28.38 -21.86 -18.42
CA ALA A 117 -29.35 -22.67 -17.68
C ALA A 117 -29.18 -24.20 -17.64
N ASP A 118 -28.87 -24.77 -16.48
CA ASP A 118 -29.78 -25.70 -15.87
C ASP A 118 -29.66 -25.67 -14.35
N ASP A 119 -30.78 -25.94 -13.70
CA ASP A 119 -31.15 -25.74 -12.33
C ASP A 119 -30.59 -26.87 -11.44
N THR A 120 -30.56 -26.59 -10.12
CA THR A 120 -30.35 -27.49 -8.99
C THR A 120 -28.92 -27.86 -8.57
N ARG A 121 -28.43 -27.20 -7.47
CA ARG A 121 -28.14 -27.84 -6.18
C ARG A 121 -27.54 -26.88 -5.18
N GLU A 122 -28.21 -26.77 -4.02
CA GLU A 122 -27.71 -26.19 -2.77
C GLU A 122 -26.53 -27.03 -2.27
N ASP A 123 -25.37 -26.41 -2.00
CA ASP A 123 -24.61 -26.63 -0.77
C ASP A 123 -23.55 -25.53 -0.61
N GLY A 124 -23.53 -24.96 0.59
CA GLY A 124 -22.75 -23.79 0.94
C GLY A 124 -21.30 -24.13 1.25
N THR A 125 -20.42 -23.90 0.31
CA THR A 125 -19.00 -23.60 0.54
C THR A 125 -18.50 -22.79 -0.65
N ASP A 126 -18.48 -21.47 -0.46
CA ASP A 126 -18.03 -20.51 -1.48
C ASP A 126 -16.49 -20.54 -1.60
N SER A 127 -15.99 -21.61 -2.19
CA SER A 127 -14.65 -21.72 -2.74
C SER A 127 -14.73 -21.35 -4.20
N LEU A 128 -14.53 -20.07 -4.51
CA LEU A 128 -14.25 -19.64 -5.88
C LEU A 128 -12.91 -20.23 -6.36
N HIS A 129 -12.88 -21.53 -6.59
CA HIS A 129 -11.94 -22.16 -7.49
C HIS A 129 -12.39 -21.86 -8.90
N VAL A 130 -11.88 -20.76 -9.46
CA VAL A 130 -11.93 -20.53 -10.88
C VAL A 130 -10.83 -21.38 -11.51
N ASP A 131 -11.16 -22.53 -11.99
CA ASP A 131 -10.40 -23.28 -13.00
C ASP A 131 -10.46 -22.50 -14.32
N GLY A 132 -9.64 -21.53 -14.45
CA GLY A 132 -9.46 -20.70 -15.64
C GLY A 132 -8.11 -20.03 -15.51
N GLY A 133 -7.28 -20.11 -16.54
CA GLY A 133 -5.90 -19.59 -16.56
C GLY A 133 -5.79 -18.19 -15.93
N ALA A 134 -4.57 -17.83 -15.50
CA ALA A 134 -4.31 -16.54 -14.89
C ALA A 134 -4.92 -15.40 -15.72
N PRO A 135 -5.54 -14.39 -15.07
CA PRO A 135 -6.10 -13.25 -15.81
C PRO A 135 -5.00 -12.53 -16.61
N HIS A 136 -5.37 -11.98 -17.75
CA HIS A 136 -4.48 -11.31 -18.67
C HIS A 136 -4.78 -9.82 -18.72
N LEU A 137 -3.75 -9.01 -18.78
CA LEU A 137 -3.85 -7.56 -18.94
C LEU A 137 -3.04 -7.13 -20.18
N ILE A 138 -3.74 -6.62 -21.16
CA ILE A 138 -3.13 -6.07 -22.38
C ILE A 138 -2.91 -4.59 -22.20
N LEU A 139 -1.67 -4.16 -22.38
CA LEU A 139 -1.23 -2.77 -22.30
C LEU A 139 -0.66 -2.35 -23.66
N ALA A 140 -1.39 -1.52 -24.40
CA ALA A 140 -0.86 -0.88 -25.58
C ALA A 140 -0.16 0.42 -25.16
N ALA A 141 1.18 0.46 -25.28
CA ALA A 141 2.02 1.56 -24.82
C ALA A 141 3.01 1.99 -25.89
N ARG A 142 3.44 3.25 -25.86
CA ARG A 142 4.47 3.79 -26.78
C ARG A 142 5.87 3.58 -26.24
N THR A 143 6.02 3.63 -24.91
CA THR A 143 7.29 3.48 -24.21
C THR A 143 7.15 2.55 -23.00
N PRO A 144 8.24 1.95 -22.49
CA PRO A 144 8.20 1.17 -21.24
C PRO A 144 7.67 1.96 -20.03
N ASP A 145 7.98 3.26 -19.96
CA ASP A 145 7.45 4.14 -18.90
C ASP A 145 5.94 4.35 -19.01
N ASP A 146 5.41 4.40 -20.23
CA ASP A 146 3.97 4.43 -20.47
C ASP A 146 3.33 3.13 -20.02
N ALA A 147 3.92 1.98 -20.32
CA ALA A 147 3.44 0.68 -19.87
C ALA A 147 3.36 0.60 -18.35
N ALA A 148 4.37 1.07 -17.62
CA ALA A 148 4.38 1.11 -16.17
C ALA A 148 3.25 1.99 -15.61
N ARG A 149 3.04 3.17 -16.20
CA ARG A 149 1.93 4.08 -15.82
C ARG A 149 0.56 3.49 -16.11
N LEU A 150 0.41 2.80 -17.24
CA LEU A 150 -0.83 2.12 -17.62
C LEU A 150 -1.14 0.98 -16.67
N LEU A 151 -0.14 0.15 -16.32
CA LEU A 151 -0.28 -0.93 -15.34
C LEU A 151 -0.75 -0.38 -13.99
N GLU A 152 -0.07 0.62 -13.43
CA GLU A 152 -0.49 1.22 -12.17
C GLU A 152 -1.92 1.76 -12.24
N ARG A 153 -2.27 2.44 -13.34
CA ARG A 153 -3.62 2.95 -13.56
C ARG A 153 -4.66 1.83 -13.64
N ALA A 154 -4.36 0.73 -14.34
CA ALA A 154 -5.24 -0.43 -14.46
C ALA A 154 -5.49 -1.08 -13.09
N LEU A 155 -4.41 -1.34 -12.33
CA LEU A 155 -4.48 -1.94 -11.01
C LEU A 155 -5.23 -1.06 -10.00
N ARG A 156 -5.01 0.26 -10.02
CA ARG A 156 -5.76 1.20 -9.16
C ARG A 156 -7.25 1.23 -9.48
N ARG A 157 -7.62 1.21 -10.76
CA ARG A 157 -9.05 1.15 -11.16
C ARG A 157 -9.69 -0.16 -10.68
N ARG A 158 -9.00 -1.28 -10.86
CA ARG A 158 -9.49 -2.59 -10.41
C ARG A 158 -9.58 -2.66 -8.88
N ALA A 159 -8.56 -2.17 -8.17
CA ALA A 159 -8.57 -2.06 -6.71
C ALA A 159 -9.78 -1.24 -6.21
N MET A 160 -10.06 -0.08 -6.81
CA MET A 160 -11.21 0.74 -6.44
C MET A 160 -12.53 -0.02 -6.61
N ALA A 161 -12.69 -0.76 -7.70
CA ALA A 161 -13.91 -1.54 -7.98
C ALA A 161 -14.11 -2.63 -6.91
N ILE A 162 -13.08 -3.47 -6.71
CA ILE A 162 -13.13 -4.57 -5.74
C ILE A 162 -13.31 -4.05 -4.31
N PHE A 163 -12.55 -3.03 -3.91
CA PHE A 163 -12.64 -2.50 -2.55
C PHE A 163 -14.02 -1.86 -2.28
N ARG A 164 -14.62 -1.22 -3.28
CA ARG A 164 -15.98 -0.67 -3.16
C ARG A 164 -17.01 -1.77 -2.94
N GLU A 165 -16.92 -2.83 -3.71
CA GLU A 165 -17.81 -4.00 -3.58
C GLU A 165 -17.66 -4.63 -2.20
N ARG A 166 -16.41 -4.95 -1.77
CA ARG A 166 -16.15 -5.56 -0.48
C ARG A 166 -16.53 -4.65 0.69
N LEU A 167 -16.27 -3.34 0.57
CA LEU A 167 -16.68 -2.36 1.57
C LEU A 167 -18.21 -2.30 1.71
N ALA A 168 -18.93 -2.31 0.60
CA ALA A 168 -20.39 -2.31 0.62
C ALA A 168 -20.95 -3.60 1.24
N HIS A 169 -20.33 -4.75 0.95
CA HIS A 169 -20.69 -6.04 1.54
C HIS A 169 -20.54 -5.99 3.08
N PHE A 170 -19.37 -5.62 3.60
CA PHE A 170 -19.16 -5.58 5.05
C PHE A 170 -19.89 -4.44 5.74
N ALA A 171 -20.05 -3.27 5.12
CA ALA A 171 -20.83 -2.18 5.70
C ALA A 171 -22.28 -2.62 5.98
N ARG A 172 -22.89 -3.38 5.06
CA ARG A 172 -24.24 -3.98 5.28
C ARG A 172 -24.23 -4.94 6.46
N GLN A 173 -23.23 -5.82 6.58
CA GLN A 173 -23.13 -6.75 7.71
C GLN A 173 -22.94 -6.00 9.05
N PHE A 174 -22.20 -4.90 9.04
CA PHE A 174 -22.05 -4.02 10.20
C PHE A 174 -23.32 -3.23 10.51
N GLY A 175 -24.32 -3.21 9.64
CA GLY A 175 -25.49 -2.32 9.79
C GLY A 175 -25.10 -0.84 9.72
N LEU A 176 -24.09 -0.50 8.90
CA LEU A 176 -23.60 0.86 8.70
C LEU A 176 -23.93 1.37 7.30
N PRO A 177 -24.16 2.67 7.12
CA PRO A 177 -24.17 3.27 5.80
C PRO A 177 -22.80 3.08 5.16
N ILE A 178 -22.75 2.88 3.83
CA ILE A 178 -21.50 2.70 3.11
C ILE A 178 -20.68 4.00 3.20
N PRO A 179 -19.52 3.99 3.88
CA PRO A 179 -18.71 5.20 4.02
C PRO A 179 -18.03 5.57 2.70
N PRO A 180 -17.68 6.84 2.49
CA PRO A 180 -16.85 7.25 1.36
C PRO A 180 -15.54 6.45 1.32
N LEU A 181 -15.16 5.98 0.12
CA LEU A 181 -13.92 5.24 -0.11
C LEU A 181 -12.98 6.01 -1.00
N ALA A 182 -11.71 6.10 -0.61
CA ALA A 182 -10.63 6.63 -1.43
C ALA A 182 -9.41 5.69 -1.43
N LEU A 183 -8.66 5.68 -2.52
CA LEU A 183 -7.37 4.98 -2.56
C LEU A 183 -6.27 5.84 -1.96
N SER A 184 -5.32 5.18 -1.32
CA SER A 184 -4.07 5.78 -0.85
C SER A 184 -2.86 5.06 -1.45
N ALA A 185 -1.71 5.73 -1.42
CA ALA A 185 -0.40 5.16 -1.73
C ALA A 185 0.54 5.32 -0.52
N ALA A 186 -0.01 5.25 0.70
CA ALA A 186 0.73 5.41 1.93
C ALA A 186 1.83 4.35 2.04
N ARG A 187 2.99 4.72 2.58
CA ARG A 187 4.17 3.84 2.65
C ARG A 187 4.22 3.03 3.95
N THR A 188 3.38 3.36 4.93
CA THR A 188 3.46 2.84 6.30
C THR A 188 2.16 2.24 6.82
N ARG A 189 1.09 2.29 6.01
CA ARG A 189 -0.22 1.80 6.44
C ARG A 189 -1.02 1.22 5.27
N TRP A 190 -1.85 0.24 5.57
CA TRP A 190 -2.74 -0.40 4.60
C TRP A 190 -4.10 0.27 4.49
N GLY A 191 -4.59 0.81 5.60
CA GLY A 191 -5.85 1.54 5.67
C GLY A 191 -5.79 2.75 6.60
N SER A 192 -6.83 3.55 6.60
CA SER A 192 -7.12 4.57 7.60
C SER A 192 -8.59 4.95 7.55
N CYS A 193 -9.18 5.17 8.73
CA CYS A 193 -10.55 5.60 8.90
C CYS A 193 -10.61 7.02 9.49
N SER A 194 -11.59 7.79 9.04
CA SER A 194 -11.94 9.09 9.61
C SER A 194 -13.46 9.25 9.55
N LEU A 195 -14.07 9.64 10.65
CA LEU A 195 -15.52 9.90 10.70
C LEU A 195 -15.96 10.98 9.69
N ARG A 196 -15.07 11.92 9.38
CA ARG A 196 -15.36 13.04 8.47
C ARG A 196 -15.16 12.70 7.00
N THR A 197 -14.12 11.93 6.65
CA THR A 197 -13.70 11.72 5.26
C THR A 197 -13.85 10.28 4.79
N GLY A 198 -14.33 9.38 5.64
CA GLY A 198 -14.52 7.97 5.32
C GLY A 198 -13.24 7.14 5.42
N ILE A 199 -13.19 6.09 4.64
CA ILE A 199 -12.14 5.07 4.65
C ILE A 199 -11.18 5.30 3.48
N ARG A 200 -9.88 5.13 3.74
CA ARG A 200 -8.85 5.10 2.70
C ARG A 200 -8.12 3.77 2.75
N LEU A 201 -7.99 3.10 1.61
CA LEU A 201 -7.29 1.83 1.47
C LEU A 201 -6.08 1.98 0.55
N ASN A 202 -4.99 1.34 0.90
CA ASN A 202 -3.81 1.30 0.05
C ASN A 202 -4.12 0.44 -1.19
N TRP A 203 -4.03 1.05 -2.38
CA TRP A 203 -4.35 0.36 -3.63
C TRP A 203 -3.51 -0.91 -3.84
N ARG A 204 -2.31 -0.98 -3.24
CA ARG A 204 -1.42 -2.13 -3.34
C ARG A 204 -1.93 -3.39 -2.64
N LEU A 205 -3.00 -3.30 -1.86
CA LEU A 205 -3.71 -4.48 -1.35
C LEU A 205 -4.20 -5.38 -2.50
N ILE A 206 -4.36 -4.85 -3.71
CA ILE A 206 -4.76 -5.63 -4.90
C ILE A 206 -3.76 -6.75 -5.25
N HIS A 207 -2.51 -6.64 -4.81
CA HIS A 207 -1.49 -7.66 -5.03
C HIS A 207 -1.64 -8.87 -4.09
N TYR A 208 -2.46 -8.76 -3.06
CA TYR A 208 -2.59 -9.77 -2.01
C TYR A 208 -3.96 -10.44 -2.05
N ARG A 209 -4.06 -11.62 -1.44
CA ARG A 209 -5.29 -12.40 -1.41
C ARG A 209 -6.45 -11.64 -0.78
N GLN A 210 -7.65 -11.93 -1.25
CA GLN A 210 -8.87 -11.23 -0.86
C GLN A 210 -9.09 -11.18 0.65
N ALA A 211 -8.75 -12.26 1.38
CA ALA A 211 -8.90 -12.30 2.83
C ALA A 211 -8.12 -11.17 3.57
N LEU A 212 -6.96 -10.73 3.04
CA LEU A 212 -6.22 -9.59 3.59
C LEU A 212 -6.90 -8.26 3.28
N ILE A 213 -7.49 -8.13 2.09
CA ILE A 213 -8.30 -6.95 1.72
C ILE A 213 -9.50 -6.84 2.66
N ASP A 214 -10.22 -7.95 2.85
CA ASP A 214 -11.39 -8.03 3.72
C ASP A 214 -11.04 -7.69 5.17
N TYR A 215 -9.94 -8.25 5.68
CA TYR A 215 -9.47 -7.92 7.03
C TYR A 215 -9.21 -6.42 7.20
N VAL A 216 -8.53 -5.77 6.25
CA VAL A 216 -8.27 -4.32 6.34
C VAL A 216 -9.58 -3.53 6.27
N ILE A 217 -10.52 -3.92 5.41
CA ILE A 217 -11.84 -3.28 5.32
C ILE A 217 -12.60 -3.41 6.64
N ILE A 218 -12.66 -4.61 7.23
CA ILE A 218 -13.32 -4.88 8.52
C ILE A 218 -12.65 -4.05 9.64
N HIS A 219 -11.31 -3.97 9.64
CA HIS A 219 -10.55 -3.17 10.60
C HIS A 219 -10.93 -1.69 10.52
N GLU A 220 -10.99 -1.13 9.31
CA GLU A 220 -11.34 0.28 9.12
C GLU A 220 -12.83 0.56 9.40
N LEU A 221 -13.75 -0.40 9.11
CA LEU A 221 -15.16 -0.30 9.49
C LEU A 221 -15.34 -0.36 11.00
N ALA A 222 -14.56 -1.19 11.71
CA ALA A 222 -14.60 -1.28 13.16
C ALA A 222 -14.26 0.07 13.81
N HIS A 223 -13.38 0.89 13.21
CA HIS A 223 -13.07 2.23 13.66
C HIS A 223 -14.27 3.21 13.61
N LEU A 224 -15.27 2.96 12.78
CA LEU A 224 -16.50 3.77 12.80
C LEU A 224 -17.33 3.54 14.06
N ARG A 225 -17.10 2.44 14.81
CA ARG A 225 -17.76 2.14 16.09
C ARG A 225 -16.85 2.37 17.30
N GLU A 226 -15.56 2.05 17.16
CA GLU A 226 -14.57 2.15 18.23
C GLU A 226 -13.26 2.70 17.66
N MET A 227 -12.93 3.95 17.96
CA MET A 227 -11.74 4.62 17.37
C MET A 227 -10.43 4.09 17.94
N ASN A 228 -10.43 3.51 19.13
CA ASN A 228 -9.23 3.00 19.81
C ASN A 228 -9.15 1.49 19.63
N HIS A 229 -7.94 0.95 19.56
CA HIS A 229 -7.70 -0.51 19.49
C HIS A 229 -7.89 -1.19 20.87
N SER A 230 -8.99 -0.89 21.54
CA SER A 230 -9.39 -1.48 22.82
C SER A 230 -9.82 -2.94 22.69
N ALA A 231 -10.10 -3.62 23.79
CA ALA A 231 -10.70 -4.96 23.77
C ALA A 231 -12.05 -4.97 23.02
N ARG A 232 -12.84 -3.88 23.13
CA ARG A 232 -14.11 -3.70 22.40
C ARG A 232 -13.88 -3.64 20.89
N PHE A 233 -12.86 -2.92 20.44
CA PHE A 233 -12.48 -2.87 19.03
C PHE A 233 -12.16 -4.26 18.48
N TRP A 234 -11.30 -5.01 19.19
CA TRP A 234 -10.90 -6.34 18.73
C TRP A 234 -12.04 -7.34 18.77
N ALA A 235 -12.96 -7.24 19.73
CA ALA A 235 -14.18 -8.05 19.75
C ALA A 235 -15.08 -7.78 18.53
N ILE A 236 -15.17 -6.51 18.09
CA ILE A 236 -15.88 -6.18 16.85
C ILE A 236 -15.17 -6.82 15.66
N VAL A 237 -13.85 -6.66 15.53
CA VAL A 237 -13.09 -7.25 14.41
C VAL A 237 -13.23 -8.78 14.40
N GLU A 238 -13.11 -9.45 15.56
CA GLU A 238 -13.19 -10.90 15.68
C GLU A 238 -14.56 -11.46 15.24
N ARG A 239 -15.63 -10.71 15.52
CA ARG A 239 -17.00 -11.07 15.12
C ARG A 239 -17.16 -11.22 13.60
N TYR A 240 -16.50 -10.35 12.81
CA TYR A 240 -16.62 -10.34 11.34
C TYR A 240 -15.42 -10.98 10.63
N CYS A 241 -14.34 -11.22 11.34
CA CYS A 241 -13.13 -11.85 10.86
C CYS A 241 -12.50 -12.70 11.97
N PRO A 242 -13.01 -13.93 12.22
CA PRO A 242 -12.55 -14.77 13.34
C PRO A 242 -11.04 -15.06 13.30
N ASN A 243 -10.47 -15.18 12.11
CA ASN A 243 -9.05 -15.45 11.88
C ASN A 243 -8.19 -14.17 11.78
N TYR A 244 -8.67 -13.02 12.27
CA TYR A 244 -7.99 -11.72 12.13
C TYR A 244 -6.55 -11.70 12.67
N ARG A 245 -6.27 -12.50 13.71
CA ARG A 245 -4.93 -12.54 14.34
C ARG A 245 -3.88 -13.04 13.34
N GLN A 246 -4.21 -14.11 12.60
CA GLN A 246 -3.33 -14.66 11.57
C GLN A 246 -3.14 -13.67 10.41
N LEU A 247 -4.23 -13.08 9.92
CA LEU A 247 -4.21 -12.09 8.84
C LEU A 247 -3.41 -10.84 9.24
N ARG A 248 -3.54 -10.40 10.50
CA ARG A 248 -2.76 -9.28 11.05
C ARG A 248 -1.26 -9.56 11.06
N GLU A 249 -0.86 -10.75 11.51
CA GLU A 249 0.56 -11.12 11.52
C GLU A 249 1.12 -11.30 10.10
N GLU A 250 0.33 -11.87 9.19
CA GLU A 250 0.69 -11.94 7.79
C GLU A 250 0.88 -10.53 7.20
N LEU A 251 -0.08 -9.63 7.41
CA LEU A 251 -0.04 -8.27 6.88
C LEU A 251 1.15 -7.44 7.40
N LYS A 252 1.60 -7.68 8.64
CA LYS A 252 2.80 -7.03 9.21
C LYS A 252 4.09 -7.38 8.49
N ARG A 253 4.17 -8.58 7.91
CA ARG A 253 5.35 -9.08 7.18
C ARG A 253 5.38 -8.56 5.74
N LEU A 254 4.27 -8.10 5.23
CA LEU A 254 4.14 -7.65 3.85
C LEU A 254 4.60 -6.20 3.68
N PRO A 255 5.36 -5.90 2.64
CA PRO A 255 5.76 -4.54 2.34
C PRO A 255 4.55 -3.72 1.84
N THR A 256 4.33 -2.54 2.40
CA THR A 256 3.31 -1.59 1.91
C THR A 256 3.69 -0.98 0.55
N ARG A 257 4.88 -1.29 0.05
CA ARG A 257 5.31 -1.03 -1.33
C ARG A 257 5.15 -2.31 -2.13
N ALA A 258 4.51 -2.22 -3.28
CA ALA A 258 4.41 -3.35 -4.19
C ALA A 258 5.80 -3.79 -4.68
N PRO A 259 5.92 -5.06 -5.03
CA PRO A 259 7.08 -5.57 -5.73
C PRO A 259 7.31 -4.84 -7.04
#